data_6f55b2c07aa68c14ae5003c1eaf0882d
#
_entry.id   6f55b2c07aa68c14ae5003c1eaf0882d
#
_cell.length_a   1.000
_cell.length_b   1.000
_cell.length_c   1.000
_cell.angle_alpha   90.00
_cell.angle_beta   90.00
_cell.angle_gamma   90.00
#
_symmetry.space_group_name_H-M   'P 1'
#
loop_
_entity.id
_entity.type
_entity.pdbx_description
1 polymer ?
#
loop_
_entity_poly.entity_id
_entity_poly.type
_entity_poly.pdbx_seq_one_letter_code
_entity_poly.pdbx_strand_id
1 'polypeptide(L)'
;SWETFNIFNKTFGDTRHLNPEALDRLDYFTSKLKENGIYVDLNLLVSRGFTGADGLPVEINAMDWKDQQVLGFFVDEVAELEKEYAKQLLTHRNPYTGLTYAKDPAVAFVEIVNEQGLIQGWLGGVIDDLPATFEEGLGIKWNEYLSLKYASDQKLAEAWDGEGEQSSQAELL
;
A
#
# COMPACT_ATOMS: atom_id res chain seq x y z
N SER A 1 -2.18 -12.08 20.72
CA SER A 1 -2.54 -10.73 20.29
C SER A 1 -1.90 -10.43 18.94
N TRP A 2 -2.50 -9.59 18.13
CA TRP A 2 -1.98 -9.16 16.83
C TRP A 2 -0.58 -8.55 16.92
N GLU A 3 -0.23 -7.94 18.03
CA GLU A 3 1.09 -7.36 18.26
C GLU A 3 2.23 -8.37 18.22
N THR A 4 1.94 -9.65 18.49
CA THR A 4 2.94 -10.73 18.49
C THR A 4 3.41 -11.07 17.07
N PHE A 5 2.63 -10.72 16.04
CA PHE A 5 2.90 -11.04 14.65
C PHE A 5 3.32 -9.83 13.82
N ASN A 6 3.43 -8.64 14.43
CA ASN A 6 3.90 -7.47 13.70
C ASN A 6 5.37 -7.63 13.32
N ILE A 7 5.64 -7.64 12.03
CA ILE A 7 6.99 -7.82 11.48
C ILE A 7 7.87 -6.58 11.64
N PHE A 8 7.31 -5.41 11.95
CA PHE A 8 8.06 -4.18 12.12
C PHE A 8 8.56 -3.99 13.56
N ASN A 9 9.74 -3.40 13.68
CA ASN A 9 10.34 -3.11 14.98
C ASN A 9 9.81 -1.77 15.52
N LYS A 10 8.91 -1.84 16.49
CA LYS A 10 8.28 -0.65 17.10
C LYS A 10 9.25 0.29 17.84
N THR A 11 10.48 -0.15 18.14
CA THR A 11 11.47 0.67 18.85
C THR A 11 11.88 1.90 18.05
N PHE A 12 11.86 1.84 16.73
CA PHE A 12 12.22 2.94 15.84
C PHE A 12 11.08 3.91 15.56
N GLY A 13 9.84 3.53 15.87
CA GLY A 13 8.66 4.33 15.59
C GLY A 13 8.26 4.39 14.12
N ASP A 14 9.06 3.78 13.24
CA ASP A 14 8.82 3.66 11.80
C ASP A 14 8.32 2.26 11.40
N THR A 15 8.02 2.08 10.14
CA THR A 15 7.65 0.78 9.55
C THR A 15 8.67 0.30 8.51
N ARG A 16 9.92 0.73 8.64
CA ARG A 16 11.03 0.39 7.74
C ARG A 16 11.96 -0.67 8.32
N HIS A 17 12.04 -0.73 9.65
CA HIS A 17 12.92 -1.68 10.34
C HIS A 17 12.17 -2.96 10.69
N LEU A 18 12.62 -4.09 10.14
CA LEU A 18 12.04 -5.39 10.49
C LEU A 18 12.46 -5.81 11.89
N ASN A 19 11.54 -6.47 12.59
CA ASN A 19 11.80 -7.09 13.87
C ASN A 19 12.48 -8.46 13.67
N PRO A 20 13.75 -8.64 14.11
CA PRO A 20 14.47 -9.89 13.88
C PRO A 20 13.77 -11.12 14.47
N GLU A 21 13.13 -10.99 15.66
CA GLU A 21 12.42 -12.11 16.28
C GLU A 21 11.16 -12.49 15.51
N ALA A 22 10.42 -11.49 15.01
CA ALA A 22 9.22 -11.74 14.21
C ALA A 22 9.58 -12.36 12.85
N LEU A 23 10.69 -11.90 12.26
CA LEU A 23 11.21 -12.46 11.01
C LEU A 23 11.69 -13.90 11.20
N ASP A 24 12.41 -14.20 12.29
CA ASP A 24 12.83 -15.58 12.62
C ASP A 24 11.63 -16.51 12.81
N ARG A 25 10.56 -16.04 13.46
CA ARG A 25 9.31 -16.81 13.59
C ARG A 25 8.66 -17.11 12.24
N LEU A 26 8.64 -16.11 11.35
CA LEU A 26 8.13 -16.28 9.98
C LEU A 26 8.97 -17.30 9.22
N ASP A 27 10.29 -17.18 9.31
CA ASP A 27 11.25 -18.08 8.68
C ASP A 27 11.06 -19.53 9.14
N TYR A 28 11.00 -19.72 10.45
CA TYR A 28 10.76 -21.04 11.04
C TYR A 28 9.41 -21.61 10.61
N PHE A 29 8.34 -20.81 10.71
CA PHE A 29 6.99 -21.25 10.34
C PHE A 29 6.93 -21.66 8.86
N THR A 30 7.45 -20.83 7.97
CA THR A 30 7.52 -21.14 6.52
C THR A 30 8.31 -22.41 6.26
N SER A 31 9.44 -22.63 6.96
CA SER A 31 10.23 -23.84 6.80
C SER A 31 9.44 -25.09 7.20
N LYS A 32 8.64 -25.01 8.29
CA LYS A 32 7.81 -26.12 8.76
C LYS A 32 6.62 -26.40 7.84
N LEU A 33 6.01 -25.39 7.27
CA LEU A 33 4.98 -25.58 6.24
C LEU A 33 5.58 -26.32 5.03
N LYS A 34 6.74 -25.87 4.56
CA LYS A 34 7.47 -26.49 3.45
C LYS A 34 7.79 -27.97 3.72
N GLU A 35 8.33 -28.30 4.90
CA GLU A 35 8.63 -29.68 5.31
C GLU A 35 7.39 -30.58 5.26
N ASN A 36 6.20 -30.01 5.50
CA ASN A 36 4.91 -30.73 5.47
C ASN A 36 4.20 -30.65 4.11
N GLY A 37 4.84 -30.12 3.06
CA GLY A 37 4.28 -30.02 1.71
C GLY A 37 3.17 -28.97 1.57
N ILE A 38 3.13 -27.99 2.49
CA ILE A 38 2.16 -26.90 2.48
C ILE A 38 2.78 -25.69 1.82
N TYR A 39 2.09 -25.13 0.83
CA TYR A 39 2.48 -23.89 0.18
C TYR A 39 2.10 -22.66 0.99
N VAL A 40 2.84 -21.58 0.75
CA VAL A 40 2.67 -20.29 1.43
C VAL A 40 2.23 -19.24 0.43
N ASP A 41 1.26 -18.43 0.82
CA ASP A 41 0.95 -17.14 0.23
C ASP A 41 1.56 -16.05 1.12
N LEU A 42 2.43 -15.22 0.55
CA LEU A 42 3.03 -14.07 1.24
C LEU A 42 2.30 -12.80 0.87
N ASN A 43 1.58 -12.25 1.84
CA ASN A 43 0.93 -10.96 1.66
C ASN A 43 1.89 -9.83 2.04
N LEU A 44 2.13 -8.89 1.11
CA LEU A 44 3.05 -7.78 1.29
C LEU A 44 2.39 -6.56 1.94
N LEU A 45 1.07 -6.40 1.80
CA LEU A 45 0.37 -5.23 2.31
C LEU A 45 -1.04 -5.58 2.81
N VAL A 46 -1.13 -5.97 4.08
CA VAL A 46 -2.41 -6.30 4.75
C VAL A 46 -2.77 -5.29 5.83
N SER A 47 -1.83 -5.00 6.73
CA SER A 47 -2.12 -4.25 7.97
C SER A 47 -0.95 -3.36 8.39
N ARG A 48 -0.24 -2.79 7.41
CA ARG A 48 0.82 -1.82 7.67
C ARG A 48 0.20 -0.46 7.95
N GLY A 49 0.46 0.09 9.13
CA GLY A 49 0.13 1.47 9.47
C GLY A 49 1.37 2.33 9.36
N PHE A 50 1.43 3.20 8.37
CA PHE A 50 2.53 4.14 8.17
C PHE A 50 2.53 5.24 9.22
N THR A 51 3.67 5.87 9.43
CA THR A 51 3.84 6.95 10.41
C THR A 51 4.63 8.12 9.81
N GLY A 52 4.59 9.27 10.47
CA GLY A 52 5.47 10.39 10.11
C GLY A 52 6.97 10.06 10.24
N ALA A 53 7.35 9.06 11.07
CA ALA A 53 8.73 8.60 11.19
C ALA A 53 9.22 7.82 9.95
N ASP A 54 8.31 7.39 9.08
CA ASP A 54 8.64 6.82 7.76
C ASP A 54 9.10 7.88 6.75
N GLY A 55 9.03 9.17 7.12
CA GLY A 55 9.35 10.31 6.25
C GLY A 55 8.13 10.90 5.55
N LEU A 56 6.93 10.52 5.98
CA LEU A 56 5.66 10.99 5.44
C LEU A 56 5.16 12.24 6.21
N PRO A 57 4.23 13.01 5.63
CA PRO A 57 3.55 14.09 6.34
C PRO A 57 2.96 13.61 7.68
N VAL A 58 3.09 14.44 8.72
CA VAL A 58 2.71 14.06 10.10
C VAL A 58 1.22 13.77 10.25
N GLU A 59 0.40 14.31 9.38
CA GLU A 59 -1.05 14.11 9.31
C GLU A 59 -1.42 12.64 9.14
N ILE A 60 -0.53 11.81 8.60
CA ILE A 60 -0.73 10.37 8.47
C ILE A 60 -0.96 9.69 9.83
N ASN A 61 -0.37 10.24 10.91
CA ASN A 61 -0.53 9.68 12.24
C ASN A 61 -1.97 9.79 12.79
N ALA A 62 -2.79 10.67 12.20
CA ALA A 62 -4.20 10.84 12.58
C ALA A 62 -5.14 9.92 11.79
N MET A 63 -4.67 9.30 10.73
CA MET A 63 -5.45 8.36 9.91
C MET A 63 -5.46 6.97 10.53
N ASP A 64 -6.59 6.27 10.43
CA ASP A 64 -6.61 4.83 10.71
C ASP A 64 -5.71 4.09 9.71
N TRP A 65 -5.02 3.06 10.16
CA TRP A 65 -4.10 2.28 9.31
C TRP A 65 -4.79 1.72 8.05
N LYS A 66 -6.08 1.44 8.13
CA LYS A 66 -6.85 0.91 7.00
C LYS A 66 -7.13 2.00 5.97
N ASP A 67 -7.36 3.22 6.41
CA ASP A 67 -7.59 4.38 5.54
C ASP A 67 -6.29 4.83 4.86
N GLN A 68 -5.13 4.62 5.51
CA GLN A 68 -3.83 4.90 4.90
C GLN A 68 -3.53 4.03 3.67
N GLN A 69 -4.17 2.87 3.55
CA GLN A 69 -3.90 1.93 2.47
C GLN A 69 -4.19 2.50 1.07
N VAL A 70 -5.12 3.45 0.96
CA VAL A 70 -5.44 4.08 -0.32
C VAL A 70 -4.30 4.99 -0.82
N LEU A 71 -3.45 5.48 0.08
CA LEU A 71 -2.38 6.42 -0.25
C LEU A 71 -1.35 5.84 -1.24
N GLY A 72 -1.10 4.53 -1.20
CA GLY A 72 -0.17 3.85 -2.11
C GLY A 72 -0.52 4.00 -3.60
N PHE A 73 -1.74 4.42 -3.93
CA PHE A 73 -2.16 4.63 -5.32
C PHE A 73 -1.78 6.01 -5.88
N PHE A 74 -1.53 7.00 -5.03
CA PHE A 74 -1.26 8.37 -5.48
C PHE A 74 -0.18 9.13 -4.70
N VAL A 75 0.31 8.58 -3.58
CA VAL A 75 1.43 9.14 -2.81
C VAL A 75 2.68 8.33 -3.12
N ASP A 76 3.57 8.92 -3.92
CA ASP A 76 4.77 8.24 -4.42
C ASP A 76 5.67 7.73 -3.28
N GLU A 77 5.80 8.49 -2.18
CA GLU A 77 6.57 8.09 -1.00
C GLU A 77 6.02 6.84 -0.32
N VAL A 78 4.68 6.70 -0.25
CA VAL A 78 4.04 5.49 0.29
C VAL A 78 4.33 4.30 -0.63
N ALA A 79 4.19 4.47 -1.93
CA ALA A 79 4.50 3.42 -2.91
C ALA A 79 5.98 2.98 -2.83
N GLU A 80 6.91 3.90 -2.59
CA GLU A 80 8.33 3.55 -2.40
C GLU A 80 8.57 2.79 -1.09
N LEU A 81 7.89 3.13 -0.01
CA LEU A 81 7.94 2.38 1.26
C LEU A 81 7.39 0.96 1.11
N GLU A 82 6.34 0.78 0.31
CA GLU A 82 5.80 -0.55 -0.01
C GLU A 82 6.79 -1.39 -0.81
N LYS A 83 7.42 -0.80 -1.83
CA LYS A 83 8.48 -1.44 -2.62
C LYS A 83 9.71 -1.78 -1.78
N GLU A 84 10.11 -0.89 -0.86
CA GLU A 84 11.21 -1.14 0.09
C GLU A 84 10.94 -2.38 0.93
N TYR A 85 9.75 -2.47 1.53
CA TYR A 85 9.34 -3.63 2.33
C TYR A 85 9.29 -4.91 1.49
N ALA A 86 8.66 -4.86 0.32
CA ALA A 86 8.59 -6.00 -0.59
C ALA A 86 10.00 -6.51 -0.95
N LYS A 87 10.92 -5.58 -1.25
CA LYS A 87 12.31 -5.93 -1.54
C LYS A 87 13.00 -6.56 -0.32
N GLN A 88 12.87 -5.96 0.86
CA GLN A 88 13.47 -6.48 2.09
C GLN A 88 13.00 -7.91 2.36
N LEU A 89 11.68 -8.15 2.34
CA LEU A 89 11.12 -9.47 2.64
C LEU A 89 11.48 -10.50 1.56
N LEU A 90 11.24 -10.19 0.30
CA LEU A 90 11.43 -11.16 -0.79
C LEU A 90 12.88 -11.53 -1.03
N THR A 91 13.84 -10.63 -0.72
CA THR A 91 15.29 -10.93 -0.82
C THR A 91 15.88 -11.44 0.48
N HIS A 92 15.14 -11.44 1.59
CA HIS A 92 15.58 -12.03 2.84
C HIS A 92 15.86 -13.53 2.65
N ARG A 93 16.98 -13.97 3.19
CA ARG A 93 17.38 -15.38 3.14
C ARG A 93 16.95 -16.09 4.42
N ASN A 94 15.93 -16.94 4.30
CA ASN A 94 15.46 -17.76 5.41
C ASN A 94 16.60 -18.72 5.86
N PRO A 95 17.07 -18.64 7.10
CA PRO A 95 18.19 -19.45 7.59
C PRO A 95 17.85 -20.95 7.68
N TYR A 96 16.58 -21.32 7.79
CA TYR A 96 16.14 -22.71 7.90
C TYR A 96 16.04 -23.41 6.54
N THR A 97 15.68 -22.68 5.47
CA THR A 97 15.58 -23.25 4.12
C THR A 97 16.81 -22.97 3.26
N GLY A 98 17.59 -21.97 3.63
CA GLY A 98 18.75 -21.49 2.86
C GLY A 98 18.40 -20.78 1.57
N LEU A 99 17.10 -20.45 1.34
CA LEU A 99 16.60 -19.79 0.15
C LEU A 99 16.06 -18.39 0.49
N THR A 100 16.02 -17.49 -0.49
CA THR A 100 15.24 -16.27 -0.36
C THR A 100 13.78 -16.56 -0.62
N TYR A 101 12.86 -15.78 -0.02
CA TYR A 101 11.42 -15.98 -0.26
C TYR A 101 11.07 -15.92 -1.75
N ALA A 102 11.69 -15.01 -2.51
CA ALA A 102 11.49 -14.92 -3.97
C ALA A 102 11.95 -16.17 -4.76
N LYS A 103 12.75 -17.04 -4.16
CA LYS A 103 13.29 -18.25 -4.82
C LYS A 103 12.87 -19.54 -4.13
N ASP A 104 12.11 -19.45 -3.06
CA ASP A 104 11.64 -20.65 -2.35
C ASP A 104 10.40 -21.22 -3.06
N PRO A 105 10.45 -22.45 -3.57
CA PRO A 105 9.32 -23.07 -4.26
C PRO A 105 8.11 -23.35 -3.35
N ALA A 106 8.26 -23.23 -2.03
CA ALA A 106 7.13 -23.30 -1.11
C ALA A 106 6.29 -22.01 -1.13
N VAL A 107 6.83 -20.89 -1.57
CA VAL A 107 6.09 -19.65 -1.78
C VAL A 107 5.40 -19.75 -3.14
N ALA A 108 4.12 -20.11 -3.13
CA ALA A 108 3.33 -20.28 -4.35
C ALA A 108 2.77 -18.97 -4.88
N PHE A 109 2.45 -18.04 -3.98
CA PHE A 109 1.88 -16.75 -4.31
C PHE A 109 2.54 -15.64 -3.49
N VAL A 110 2.57 -14.45 -4.08
CA VAL A 110 2.89 -13.20 -3.40
C VAL A 110 1.74 -12.25 -3.68
N GLU A 111 0.95 -11.95 -2.67
CA GLU A 111 -0.14 -10.99 -2.76
C GLU A 111 0.43 -9.60 -2.52
N ILE A 112 0.35 -8.73 -3.54
CA ILE A 112 0.96 -7.39 -3.48
C ILE A 112 0.18 -6.50 -2.52
N VAL A 113 -1.14 -6.50 -2.65
CA VAL A 113 -2.09 -5.75 -1.79
C VAL A 113 -3.30 -6.61 -1.51
N ASN A 114 -3.85 -6.50 -0.30
CA ASN A 114 -5.05 -7.22 0.12
C ASN A 114 -6.18 -6.23 0.39
N GLU A 115 -7.34 -6.47 -0.23
CA GLU A 115 -8.58 -5.71 0.00
C GLU A 115 -8.39 -4.18 -0.07
N GLN A 116 -7.64 -3.70 -1.04
CA GLN A 116 -7.37 -2.28 -1.23
C GLN A 116 -7.72 -1.87 -2.66
N GLY A 117 -8.26 -0.68 -2.78
CA GLY A 117 -8.57 -0.10 -4.07
C GLY A 117 -9.03 1.35 -3.95
N LEU A 118 -8.66 2.18 -4.92
CA LEU A 118 -9.08 3.58 -4.97
C LEU A 118 -10.62 3.70 -5.01
N ILE A 119 -11.28 2.86 -5.80
CA ILE A 119 -12.75 2.81 -5.87
C ILE A 119 -13.36 2.38 -4.53
N GLN A 120 -12.75 1.42 -3.85
CA GLN A 120 -13.20 0.98 -2.52
C GLN A 120 -13.07 2.11 -1.49
N GLY A 121 -11.94 2.84 -1.51
CA GLY A 121 -11.71 4.00 -0.66
C GLY A 121 -12.73 5.11 -0.91
N TRP A 122 -13.06 5.37 -2.19
CA TRP A 122 -14.09 6.32 -2.57
C TRP A 122 -15.48 5.89 -2.08
N LEU A 123 -15.90 4.66 -2.34
CA LEU A 123 -17.19 4.14 -1.89
C LEU A 123 -17.31 4.09 -0.36
N GLY A 124 -16.20 3.94 0.35
CA GLY A 124 -16.12 3.96 1.82
C GLY A 124 -16.04 5.36 2.42
N GLY A 125 -15.98 6.43 1.61
CA GLY A 125 -15.84 7.81 2.08
C GLY A 125 -14.42 8.21 2.50
N VAL A 126 -13.44 7.30 2.42
CA VAL A 126 -12.06 7.57 2.85
C VAL A 126 -11.41 8.68 2.04
N ILE A 127 -11.74 8.77 0.74
CA ILE A 127 -11.17 9.79 -0.14
C ILE A 127 -11.72 11.18 0.19
N ASP A 128 -12.98 11.26 0.60
CA ASP A 128 -13.64 12.54 0.97
C ASP A 128 -13.14 13.07 2.32
N ASP A 129 -12.56 12.20 3.16
CA ASP A 129 -12.03 12.51 4.50
C ASP A 129 -10.50 12.57 4.56
N LEU A 130 -9.83 12.64 3.41
CA LEU A 130 -8.36 12.72 3.37
C LEU A 130 -7.86 14.02 4.04
N PRO A 131 -6.76 13.97 4.79
CA PRO A 131 -6.05 15.19 5.18
C PRO A 131 -5.65 16.02 3.95
N ALA A 132 -5.76 17.35 4.04
CA ALA A 132 -5.56 18.27 2.93
C ALA A 132 -4.26 18.04 2.13
N THR A 133 -3.18 17.66 2.82
CA THR A 133 -1.89 17.34 2.17
C THR A 133 -2.00 16.16 1.19
N PHE A 134 -2.79 15.14 1.52
CA PHE A 134 -2.97 13.96 0.66
C PHE A 134 -4.04 14.20 -0.39
N GLU A 135 -5.08 14.97 -0.07
CA GLU A 135 -6.11 15.40 -1.01
C GLU A 135 -5.50 16.20 -2.16
N GLU A 136 -4.62 17.17 -1.85
CA GLU A 136 -3.89 17.95 -2.87
C GLU A 136 -3.06 17.02 -3.79
N GLY A 137 -2.36 16.03 -3.23
CA GLY A 137 -1.60 15.03 -3.99
C GLY A 137 -2.48 14.22 -4.95
N LEU A 138 -3.65 13.80 -4.50
CA LEU A 138 -4.64 13.10 -5.34
C LEU A 138 -5.14 14.02 -6.47
N GLY A 139 -5.47 15.28 -6.18
CA GLY A 139 -5.89 16.28 -7.16
C GLY A 139 -4.85 16.49 -8.25
N ILE A 140 -3.57 16.62 -7.89
CA ILE A 140 -2.46 16.75 -8.86
C ILE A 140 -2.41 15.53 -9.79
N LYS A 141 -2.41 14.30 -9.25
CA LYS A 141 -2.37 13.07 -10.06
C LYS A 141 -3.60 12.93 -10.96
N TRP A 142 -4.77 13.33 -10.45
CA TRP A 142 -5.99 13.33 -11.23
C TRP A 142 -5.93 14.30 -12.41
N ASN A 143 -5.47 15.52 -12.19
CA ASN A 143 -5.30 16.52 -13.24
C ASN A 143 -4.26 16.11 -14.28
N GLU A 144 -3.15 15.51 -13.86
CA GLU A 144 -2.16 14.92 -14.76
C GLU A 144 -2.80 13.85 -15.68
N TYR A 145 -3.57 12.94 -15.08
CA TYR A 145 -4.29 11.90 -15.85
C TYR A 145 -5.27 12.51 -16.85
N LEU A 146 -6.09 13.50 -16.44
CA LEU A 146 -7.04 14.17 -17.32
C LEU A 146 -6.32 14.88 -18.48
N SER A 147 -5.24 15.57 -18.19
CA SER A 147 -4.43 16.27 -19.21
C SER A 147 -3.85 15.31 -20.25
N LEU A 148 -3.38 14.13 -19.81
CA LEU A 148 -2.87 13.09 -20.71
C LEU A 148 -4.00 12.46 -21.55
N LYS A 149 -5.17 12.24 -20.94
CA LYS A 149 -6.29 11.56 -21.58
C LYS A 149 -7.00 12.44 -22.61
N TYR A 150 -7.25 13.69 -22.28
CA TYR A 150 -8.09 14.58 -23.10
C TYR A 150 -7.30 15.63 -23.87
N ALA A 151 -6.06 15.88 -23.53
CA ALA A 151 -5.12 16.81 -24.18
C ALA A 151 -5.57 18.31 -24.22
N SER A 152 -6.80 18.64 -23.82
CA SER A 152 -7.31 20.00 -23.64
C SER A 152 -8.61 20.02 -22.84
N ASP A 153 -8.87 21.13 -22.15
CA ASP A 153 -10.09 21.34 -21.36
C ASP A 153 -11.34 21.28 -22.24
N GLN A 154 -11.25 21.76 -23.49
CA GLN A 154 -12.35 21.67 -24.43
C GLN A 154 -12.73 20.22 -24.73
N LYS A 155 -11.75 19.34 -24.98
CA LYS A 155 -12.02 17.92 -25.22
C LYS A 155 -12.52 17.20 -23.98
N LEU A 156 -12.06 17.59 -22.80
CA LEU A 156 -12.58 17.10 -21.53
C LEU A 156 -14.06 17.48 -21.37
N ALA A 157 -14.41 18.76 -21.58
CA ALA A 157 -15.79 19.24 -21.53
C ALA A 157 -16.68 18.51 -22.55
N GLU A 158 -16.24 18.42 -23.81
CA GLU A 158 -16.99 17.70 -24.86
C GLU A 158 -17.24 16.22 -24.49
N ALA A 159 -16.28 15.55 -23.83
CA ALA A 159 -16.44 14.17 -23.41
C ALA A 159 -17.41 14.00 -22.24
N TRP A 160 -17.46 14.97 -21.33
CA TRP A 160 -18.30 14.90 -20.14
C TRP A 160 -19.71 15.50 -20.35
N ASP A 161 -19.86 16.51 -21.22
CA ASP A 161 -21.18 17.06 -21.62
C ASP A 161 -22.02 16.02 -22.42
N GLY A 162 -21.35 15.04 -23.03
CA GLY A 162 -22.03 13.98 -23.80
C GLY A 162 -22.66 12.85 -22.95
N GLU A 163 -22.34 12.75 -21.66
CA GLU A 163 -22.78 11.64 -20.80
C GLU A 163 -23.78 11.99 -19.70
N GLY A 164 -24.29 13.23 -19.60
CA GLY A 164 -25.26 13.46 -18.55
C GLY A 164 -25.70 14.89 -18.33
N GLU A 165 -26.96 15.10 -18.46
CA GLU A 165 -27.70 16.09 -17.68
C GLU A 165 -27.47 15.78 -16.20
N GLN A 166 -26.91 16.77 -15.46
CA GLN A 166 -26.74 16.80 -14.01
C GLN A 166 -25.54 16.06 -13.39
N SER A 167 -24.38 16.62 -13.55
CA SER A 167 -23.51 16.79 -12.40
C SER A 167 -22.89 18.19 -12.46
N SER A 168 -23.44 19.03 -11.60
CA SER A 168 -22.94 20.37 -11.33
C SER A 168 -21.47 20.29 -10.93
N GLN A 169 -20.62 21.04 -11.68
CA GLN A 169 -19.34 21.57 -11.25
C GLN A 169 -18.35 20.56 -10.66
N ALA A 170 -17.64 19.86 -11.55
CA ALA A 170 -16.25 19.64 -11.27
C ALA A 170 -15.53 20.96 -11.61
N GLU A 171 -15.48 21.89 -10.69
CA GLU A 171 -14.49 22.94 -10.74
C GLU A 171 -13.13 22.24 -10.65
N LEU A 172 -12.29 22.47 -11.68
CA LEU A 172 -10.88 22.14 -11.61
C LEU A 172 -10.30 22.89 -10.42
N LEU A 173 -9.97 22.14 -9.35
CA LEU A 173 -9.26 22.64 -8.18
C LEU A 173 -7.80 22.89 -8.52
#